data_cee0f413b9113c1f9a16a47fea3f762a
#
_entry.id   cee0f413b9113c1f9a16a47fea3f762a
#
_cell.length_a   1.000
_cell.length_b   1.000
_cell.length_c   1.000
_cell.angle_alpha   90.00
_cell.angle_beta   90.00
_cell.angle_gamma   90.00
#
_symmetry.space_group_name_H-M   'P 1'
#
loop_
_entity.id
_entity.type
_entity.pdbx_description
1 polymer ?
#
loop_
_entity_poly.entity_id
_entity_poly.type
_entity_poly.pdbx_seq_one_letter_code
_entity_poly.pdbx_strand_id
1 'polypeptide(L)' 'QTADTGTDSVAELAKLARQYYDQANQRLKDGDWAGYGDNINRLNDVIRRLEKSSD' A
#
# COMPACT_ATOMS: atom_id res chain seq x y z
N GLN A 1 -1.33 -13.26 18.58
CA GLN A 1 -1.20 -13.25 18.16
C GLN A 1 -0.75 -13.19 17.53
N THR A 2 -0.43 -13.17 17.30
CA THR A 2 -0.02 -13.21 16.74
C THR A 2 0.29 -13.25 15.92
N ALA A 3 0.23 -13.32 15.80
CA ALA A 3 0.64 -13.56 15.12
C ALA A 3 0.88 -13.33 14.10
N ASP A 4 0.67 -13.13 13.66
CA ASP A 4 0.85 -12.89 12.72
C ASP A 4 1.51 -12.12 12.42
N THR A 5 2.01 -12.05 12.53
CA THR A 5 2.77 -11.50 12.27
C THR A 5 2.99 -11.11 11.24
N GLY A 6 2.59 -11.32 10.80
CA GLY A 6 3.07 -11.19 9.62
C GLY A 6 2.73 -10.02 8.89
N THR A 7 3.51 -9.65 8.05
CA THR A 7 3.27 -8.53 7.20
C THR A 7 2.22 -8.86 6.17
N ASP A 8 1.80 -10.11 6.12
CA ASP A 8 0.82 -10.54 5.14
C ASP A 8 -0.58 -10.54 5.71
N SER A 9 -0.77 -10.06 6.92
CA SER A 9 -2.11 -9.97 7.45
C SER A 9 -2.89 -8.91 6.69
N VAL A 10 -4.18 -9.16 6.51
CA VAL A 10 -5.04 -8.25 5.79
C VAL A 10 -5.04 -6.86 6.43
N ALA A 11 -5.07 -6.82 7.75
CA ALA A 11 -5.09 -5.54 8.46
C ALA A 11 -3.82 -4.74 8.20
N GLU A 12 -2.66 -5.39 8.22
CA GLU A 12 -1.40 -4.71 7.98
C GLU A 12 -1.30 -4.25 6.53
N LEU A 13 -1.72 -5.10 5.61
CA LEU A 13 -1.69 -4.73 4.20
C LEU A 13 -2.63 -3.57 3.92
N ALA A 14 -3.79 -3.55 4.57
CA ALA A 14 -4.73 -2.45 4.40
C ALA A 14 -4.13 -1.14 4.89
N LYS A 15 -3.41 -1.17 6.00
CA LYS A 15 -2.74 0.02 6.51
C LYS A 15 -1.69 0.52 5.53
N LEU A 16 -0.90 -0.40 5.00
CA LEU A 16 0.12 -0.03 4.01
C LEU A 16 -0.50 0.58 2.77
N ALA A 17 -1.59 -0.02 2.31
CA ALA A 17 -2.28 0.51 1.14
C ALA A 17 -2.71 1.94 1.38
N ARG A 18 -3.27 2.20 2.55
CA ARG A 18 -3.70 3.55 2.91
C ARG A 18 -2.54 4.52 2.96
N GLN A 19 -1.42 4.09 3.53
CA GLN A 19 -0.25 4.93 3.62
C GLN A 19 0.28 5.30 2.25
N TYR A 20 0.38 4.32 1.37
CA TYR A 20 0.87 4.60 0.01
C TYR A 20 -0.09 5.49 -0.75
N TYR A 21 -1.37 5.29 -0.56
CA TYR A 21 -2.38 6.13 -1.19
C TYR A 21 -2.24 7.59 -0.74
N ASP A 22 -2.12 7.80 0.56
CA ASP A 22 -1.95 9.14 1.12
C ASP A 22 -0.68 9.79 0.61
N GLN A 23 0.42 9.03 0.56
CA GLN A 23 1.69 9.53 0.05
C GLN A 23 1.58 9.87 -1.42
N ALA A 24 0.89 9.04 -2.19
CA ALA A 24 0.72 9.31 -3.61
C ALA A 24 -0.03 10.63 -3.81
N ASN A 25 -1.10 10.84 -3.05
CA ASN A 25 -1.85 12.09 -3.14
C ASN A 25 -0.99 13.28 -2.75
N GLN A 26 -0.14 13.12 -1.76
CA GLN A 26 0.74 14.19 -1.32
C GLN A 26 1.73 14.55 -2.43
N ARG A 27 2.30 13.54 -3.08
CA ARG A 27 3.23 13.77 -4.18
C ARG A 27 2.54 14.44 -5.35
N LEU A 28 1.31 14.03 -5.62
CA LEU A 28 0.54 14.63 -6.69
C LEU A 28 0.31 16.11 -6.45
N LYS A 29 -0.03 16.48 -5.22
CA LYS A 29 -0.22 17.88 -4.86
C LYS A 29 1.05 18.69 -5.03
N ASP A 30 2.17 18.07 -4.76
CA ASP A 30 3.48 18.74 -4.89
C ASP A 30 3.97 18.78 -6.33
N GLY A 31 3.26 18.15 -7.23
CA GLY A 31 3.69 18.09 -8.64
C GLY A 31 4.77 17.05 -8.86
N ASP A 32 5.00 16.18 -7.91
CA ASP A 32 6.04 15.15 -8.00
C ASP A 32 5.47 13.89 -8.65
N TRP A 33 5.45 13.90 -9.98
CA TRP A 33 4.86 12.80 -10.74
C TRP A 33 5.65 11.50 -10.59
N ALA A 34 6.97 11.60 -10.47
CA ALA A 34 7.80 10.42 -10.29
C ALA A 34 7.51 9.76 -8.95
N GLY A 35 7.41 10.56 -7.89
CA GLY A 35 7.06 10.03 -6.58
C GLY A 35 5.66 9.46 -6.54
N TYR A 36 4.73 10.13 -7.22
CA TYR A 36 3.37 9.64 -7.31
C TYR A 36 3.35 8.25 -7.96
N GLY A 37 4.02 8.10 -9.09
CA GLY A 37 4.06 6.83 -9.79
C GLY A 37 4.69 5.72 -8.96
N ASP A 38 5.76 6.05 -8.24
CA ASP A 38 6.43 5.08 -7.38
C ASP A 38 5.48 4.58 -6.28
N ASN A 39 4.77 5.50 -5.65
CA ASN A 39 3.82 5.13 -4.60
C ASN A 39 2.66 4.32 -5.14
N ILE A 40 2.19 4.64 -6.34
CA ILE A 40 1.12 3.88 -6.98
C ILE A 40 1.57 2.45 -7.27
N ASN A 41 2.82 2.28 -7.71
CA ASN A 41 3.36 0.95 -7.94
C ASN A 41 3.41 0.14 -6.65
N ARG A 42 3.80 0.77 -5.56
CA ARG A 42 3.84 0.10 -4.26
C ARG A 42 2.45 -0.26 -3.80
N LEU A 43 1.50 0.64 -4.02
CA LEU A 43 0.11 0.40 -3.68
C LEU A 43 -0.43 -0.80 -4.45
N ASN A 44 -0.13 -0.88 -5.73
CA ASN A 44 -0.55 -2.01 -6.54
C ASN A 44 -0.01 -3.33 -6.01
N ASP A 45 1.24 -3.32 -5.56
CA ASP A 45 1.85 -4.52 -5.00
C ASP A 45 1.11 -4.97 -3.75
N VAL A 46 0.77 -4.02 -2.89
CA VAL A 46 0.02 -4.32 -1.68
C VAL A 46 -1.37 -4.87 -2.02
N ILE A 47 -2.01 -4.29 -3.01
CA ILE A 47 -3.34 -4.74 -3.44
C ILE A 47 -3.27 -6.19 -3.93
N ARG A 48 -2.22 -6.54 -4.66
CA ARG A 48 -2.05 -7.92 -5.12
C ARG A 48 -1.93 -8.89 -3.94
N ARG A 49 -1.21 -8.48 -2.92
CA ARG A 49 -1.07 -9.30 -1.71
C ARG A 49 -2.40 -9.44 -1.00
N LEU A 50 -3.18 -8.35 -0.97
CA LEU A 50 -4.52 -8.41 -0.40
C LEU A 50 -5.41 -9.39 -1.14
N GLU A 51 -5.33 -9.39 -2.46
CA GLU A 51 -6.12 -10.31 -3.26
C GLU A 51 -5.78 -11.74 -2.95
N LYS A 52 -4.49 -12.03 -2.79
CA LYS A 52 -4.05 -13.37 -2.43
C LYS A 52 -4.50 -13.76 -1.03
N SER A 53 -4.45 -12.80 -0.12
CA SER A 53 -4.80 -13.07 1.27
C SER A 53 -6.28 -13.32 1.44
N SER A 54 -7.12 -12.73 0.60
CA SER A 54 -8.56 -12.92 0.73
C SER A 54 -9.04 -14.21 0.12
N ASP A 55 -8.20 -14.93 -0.54
CA ASP A 55 -8.54 -16.25 -0.99
C ASP A 55 -8.37 -17.24 0.16
#